data_c320a1d268317e3940286169ddad2ab4
#
_entry.id   c320a1d268317e3940286169ddad2ab4
#
_cell.length_a   1.000
_cell.length_b   1.000
_cell.length_c   1.000
_cell.angle_alpha   90.00
_cell.angle_beta   90.00
_cell.angle_gamma   90.00
#
_symmetry.space_group_name_H-M   'P 1'
#
loop_
_entity.id
_entity.type
_entity.pdbx_description
1 polymer ?
#
loop_
_entity_poly.entity_id
_entity_poly.type
_entity_poly.pdbx_seq_one_letter_code
_entity_poly.pdbx_strand_id
1 'polypeptide(L)'
;MDWLERVAGLRRWTNKGVRAPHKPLLLLYALGSYQRDADGELRYSAVEEELKRLLVEYGPSHATTPAYPFHHLVSDGVWEVRTDRGPGSPGTGIGVLRSSGATGRLAAELRTALRREPALLGRMARVLLDAHFPPSLHDDLCEAVGLDLEEAGTEIARGAARRQRDRRMRELILTAYEFQCAFCGYDGALGASTVGLEAAHVRWWSHDGPDAVDNGLCLCSLHHKLFDKGVLGVGEGHRILVSQRFVGRSEASRQHVLALAGRTVIGPQPGNPPVADRHREWHVREVFHGDFRRPGGQPAVAV
;
A
#
# COMPACT_ATOMS: atom_id res chain seq x y z
N MET A 1 -4.06 -6.88 27.87
CA MET A 1 -3.33 -7.22 26.63
C MET A 1 -3.41 -6.02 25.72
N ASP A 2 -2.27 -5.50 25.27
CA ASP A 2 -2.26 -4.34 24.34
C ASP A 2 -2.41 -4.85 22.89
N TRP A 3 -3.58 -4.59 22.31
CA TRP A 3 -3.91 -4.97 20.94
C TRP A 3 -3.16 -4.12 19.91
N LEU A 4 -2.86 -2.86 20.24
CA LEU A 4 -2.12 -1.98 19.32
C LEU A 4 -0.66 -2.43 19.20
N GLU A 5 -0.02 -2.81 20.33
CA GLU A 5 1.33 -3.38 20.31
C GLU A 5 1.37 -4.71 19.53
N ARG A 6 0.35 -5.55 19.68
CA ARG A 6 0.25 -6.82 18.96
C ARG A 6 0.14 -6.62 17.46
N VAL A 7 -0.69 -5.69 17.02
CA VAL A 7 -0.85 -5.35 15.60
C VAL A 7 0.40 -4.66 15.04
N ALA A 8 1.01 -3.76 15.80
CA ALA A 8 2.31 -3.17 15.45
C ALA A 8 3.43 -4.21 15.38
N GLY A 9 3.32 -5.30 16.15
CA GLY A 9 4.23 -6.45 16.13
C GLY A 9 4.23 -7.23 14.83
N LEU A 10 3.14 -7.19 14.04
CA LEU A 10 3.09 -7.80 12.71
C LEU A 10 4.14 -7.22 11.76
N ARG A 11 4.60 -6.00 11.99
CA ARG A 11 5.68 -5.34 11.26
C ARG A 11 7.06 -6.01 11.46
N ARG A 12 7.30 -6.63 12.59
CA ARG A 12 8.65 -7.15 12.97
C ARG A 12 9.12 -8.36 12.14
N TRP A 13 8.22 -8.95 11.32
CA TRP A 13 8.55 -10.06 10.41
C TRP A 13 9.09 -9.60 9.06
N THR A 14 9.29 -8.30 8.84
CA THR A 14 9.95 -7.80 7.63
C THR A 14 11.46 -8.04 7.73
N ASN A 15 11.93 -9.05 7.04
CA ASN A 15 13.36 -9.34 6.95
C ASN A 15 14.01 -8.28 6.04
N LYS A 16 14.82 -7.37 6.63
CA LYS A 16 15.71 -6.44 5.91
C LYS A 16 15.05 -5.57 4.83
N GLY A 17 13.90 -4.97 5.11
CA GLY A 17 13.25 -4.01 4.19
C GLY A 17 12.41 -4.64 3.08
N VAL A 18 12.17 -5.96 3.12
CA VAL A 18 11.23 -6.65 2.22
C VAL A 18 9.78 -6.36 2.67
N ARG A 19 8.91 -6.01 1.74
CA ARG A 19 7.48 -5.81 2.02
C ARG A 19 6.78 -7.14 2.26
N ALA A 20 6.06 -7.24 3.38
CA ALA A 20 5.23 -8.40 3.70
C ALA A 20 3.80 -7.98 4.11
N PRO A 21 3.03 -7.30 3.24
CA PRO A 21 1.75 -6.71 3.58
C PRO A 21 0.59 -7.71 3.64
N HIS A 22 0.84 -9.00 3.40
CA HIS A 22 -0.24 -9.99 3.29
C HIS A 22 -1.05 -10.17 4.58
N LYS A 23 -0.40 -10.24 5.75
CA LYS A 23 -1.09 -10.32 7.05
C LYS A 23 -1.81 -9.00 7.38
N PRO A 24 -1.19 -7.82 7.23
CA PRO A 24 -1.88 -6.53 7.34
C PRO A 24 -3.10 -6.40 6.44
N LEU A 25 -3.02 -6.81 5.17
CA LEU A 25 -4.15 -6.76 4.24
C LEU A 25 -5.32 -7.65 4.69
N LEU A 26 -5.04 -8.90 5.08
CA LEU A 26 -6.07 -9.77 5.63
C LEU A 26 -6.69 -9.18 6.90
N LEU A 27 -5.88 -8.62 7.80
CA LEU A 27 -6.40 -8.07 9.05
C LEU A 27 -7.23 -6.81 8.80
N LEU A 28 -6.83 -5.92 7.89
CA LEU A 28 -7.66 -4.78 7.47
C LEU A 28 -8.99 -5.24 6.87
N TYR A 29 -8.96 -6.25 6.00
CA TYR A 29 -10.18 -6.85 5.43
C TYR A 29 -11.08 -7.44 6.52
N ALA A 30 -10.50 -8.15 7.50
CA ALA A 30 -11.24 -8.71 8.62
C ALA A 30 -11.85 -7.64 9.55
N LEU A 31 -11.16 -6.49 9.75
CA LEU A 31 -11.70 -5.35 10.50
C LEU A 31 -12.86 -4.69 9.77
N GLY A 32 -12.77 -4.49 8.46
CA GLY A 32 -13.88 -3.98 7.65
C GLY A 32 -15.08 -4.94 7.62
N SER A 33 -14.83 -6.26 7.54
CA SER A 33 -15.89 -7.26 7.65
C SER A 33 -16.55 -7.25 9.02
N TYR A 34 -15.77 -7.16 10.09
CA TYR A 34 -16.28 -7.06 11.47
C TYR A 34 -17.11 -5.79 11.70
N GLN A 35 -16.72 -4.66 11.11
CA GLN A 35 -17.48 -3.41 11.21
C GLN A 35 -18.87 -3.55 10.59
N ARG A 36 -19.00 -4.29 9.48
CA ARG A 36 -20.28 -4.57 8.82
C ARG A 36 -21.11 -5.66 9.53
N ASP A 37 -20.45 -6.68 10.03
CA ASP A 37 -21.05 -7.82 10.73
C ASP A 37 -20.09 -8.37 11.79
N ALA A 38 -20.33 -7.97 13.05
CA ALA A 38 -19.46 -8.31 14.18
C ALA A 38 -19.42 -9.80 14.53
N ASP A 39 -20.40 -10.57 14.12
CA ASP A 39 -20.51 -12.02 14.34
C ASP A 39 -20.22 -12.84 13.08
N GLY A 40 -20.02 -12.20 11.95
CA GLY A 40 -19.73 -12.82 10.66
C GLY A 40 -18.43 -13.63 10.65
N GLU A 41 -18.43 -14.71 9.88
CA GLU A 41 -17.27 -15.52 9.59
C GLU A 41 -16.91 -15.42 8.10
N LEU A 42 -15.63 -15.36 7.81
CA LEU A 42 -15.09 -15.30 6.45
C LEU A 42 -14.81 -16.73 5.96
N ARG A 43 -15.71 -17.31 5.17
CA ARG A 43 -15.45 -18.60 4.53
C ARG A 43 -14.36 -18.42 3.47
N TYR A 44 -13.25 -19.16 3.57
CA TYR A 44 -12.11 -19.01 2.67
C TYR A 44 -12.50 -19.05 1.19
N SER A 45 -13.31 -20.01 0.78
CA SER A 45 -13.76 -20.14 -0.61
C SER A 45 -14.63 -19.00 -1.12
N ALA A 46 -15.28 -18.24 -0.23
CA ALA A 46 -16.09 -17.09 -0.60
C ALA A 46 -15.27 -15.80 -0.72
N VAL A 47 -14.20 -15.67 0.09
CA VAL A 47 -13.40 -14.43 0.14
C VAL A 47 -12.07 -14.53 -0.61
N GLU A 48 -11.73 -15.71 -1.13
CA GLU A 48 -10.44 -15.99 -1.76
C GLU A 48 -10.13 -15.05 -2.93
N GLU A 49 -11.07 -14.84 -3.84
CA GLU A 49 -10.85 -13.98 -5.02
C GLU A 49 -10.71 -12.50 -4.62
N GLU A 50 -11.45 -12.04 -3.63
CA GLU A 50 -11.35 -10.69 -3.11
C GLU A 50 -9.99 -10.46 -2.41
N LEU A 51 -9.58 -11.39 -1.56
CA LEU A 51 -8.27 -11.35 -0.93
C LEU A 51 -7.12 -11.42 -1.96
N LYS A 52 -7.31 -12.19 -3.02
CA LYS A 52 -6.35 -12.26 -4.13
C LYS A 52 -6.27 -10.92 -4.88
N ARG A 53 -7.41 -10.28 -5.14
CA ARG A 53 -7.47 -8.95 -5.74
C ARG A 53 -6.70 -7.92 -4.89
N LEU A 54 -6.94 -7.89 -3.58
CA LEU A 54 -6.22 -7.01 -2.65
C LEU A 54 -4.70 -7.27 -2.66
N LEU A 55 -4.29 -8.54 -2.69
CA LEU A 55 -2.88 -8.89 -2.78
C LEU A 55 -2.23 -8.51 -4.11
N VAL A 56 -2.99 -8.57 -5.22
CA VAL A 56 -2.51 -8.11 -6.54
C VAL A 56 -2.36 -6.59 -6.58
N GLU A 57 -3.28 -5.85 -5.95
CA GLU A 57 -3.34 -4.39 -6.02
C GLU A 57 -2.42 -3.71 -5.00
N TYR A 58 -2.37 -4.22 -3.76
CA TYR A 58 -1.65 -3.60 -2.63
C TYR A 58 -0.54 -4.48 -2.05
N GLY A 59 -0.42 -5.70 -2.54
CA GLY A 59 0.56 -6.67 -2.09
C GLY A 59 1.98 -6.40 -2.59
N PRO A 60 2.89 -7.35 -2.38
CA PRO A 60 4.24 -7.25 -2.91
C PRO A 60 4.25 -7.44 -4.44
N SER A 61 5.32 -6.99 -5.09
CA SER A 61 5.49 -7.11 -6.54
C SER A 61 5.51 -8.57 -7.04
N HIS A 62 5.88 -9.52 -6.18
CA HIS A 62 5.89 -10.95 -6.47
C HIS A 62 4.55 -11.63 -6.13
N ALA A 63 4.25 -12.71 -6.83
CA ALA A 63 3.02 -13.46 -6.62
C ALA A 63 2.95 -14.05 -5.20
N THR A 64 1.81 -13.86 -4.54
CA THR A 64 1.49 -14.45 -3.24
C THR A 64 0.06 -14.99 -3.24
N THR A 65 -0.25 -15.84 -2.28
CA THR A 65 -1.57 -16.47 -2.16
C THR A 65 -2.28 -16.03 -0.90
N PRO A 66 -3.61 -15.77 -0.93
CA PRO A 66 -4.39 -15.47 0.26
C PRO A 66 -4.41 -16.60 1.30
N ALA A 67 -4.11 -17.84 0.91
CA ALA A 67 -3.99 -18.97 1.82
C ALA A 67 -2.87 -18.76 2.88
N TYR A 68 -1.80 -18.08 2.49
CA TYR A 68 -0.68 -17.82 3.37
C TYR A 68 -1.05 -16.94 4.58
N PRO A 69 -1.56 -15.71 4.41
CA PRO A 69 -1.99 -14.90 5.55
C PRO A 69 -3.16 -15.53 6.31
N PHE A 70 -4.08 -16.21 5.63
CA PHE A 70 -5.23 -16.86 6.25
C PHE A 70 -4.82 -17.91 7.29
N HIS A 71 -3.75 -18.67 7.02
CA HIS A 71 -3.17 -19.61 7.96
C HIS A 71 -2.30 -18.93 9.01
N HIS A 72 -1.32 -18.12 8.57
CA HIS A 72 -0.25 -17.63 9.45
C HIS A 72 -0.69 -16.53 10.42
N LEU A 73 -1.78 -15.81 10.17
CA LEU A 73 -2.28 -14.78 11.07
C LEU A 73 -2.81 -15.39 12.40
N VAL A 74 -3.12 -16.70 12.41
CA VAL A 74 -3.51 -17.42 13.64
C VAL A 74 -2.41 -17.32 14.71
N SER A 75 -1.14 -17.47 14.32
CA SER A 75 -0.02 -17.43 15.24
C SER A 75 0.20 -16.07 15.92
N ASP A 76 -0.37 -14.99 15.33
CA ASP A 76 -0.28 -13.64 15.90
C ASP A 76 -1.35 -13.38 16.98
N GLY A 77 -2.30 -14.33 17.18
CA GLY A 77 -3.33 -14.27 18.20
C GLY A 77 -4.41 -13.21 17.97
N VAL A 78 -4.55 -12.71 16.74
CA VAL A 78 -5.60 -11.76 16.31
C VAL A 78 -6.66 -12.39 15.44
N TRP A 79 -6.43 -13.63 15.00
CA TRP A 79 -7.22 -14.37 14.04
C TRP A 79 -7.43 -15.81 14.48
N GLU A 80 -8.59 -16.37 14.26
CA GLU A 80 -8.89 -17.78 14.47
C GLU A 80 -9.46 -18.40 13.21
N VAL A 81 -9.15 -19.67 12.98
CA VAL A 81 -9.65 -20.46 11.85
C VAL A 81 -10.34 -21.69 12.40
N ARG A 82 -11.47 -22.06 11.78
CA ARG A 82 -12.22 -23.30 12.04
C ARG A 82 -12.39 -24.04 10.71
N THR A 83 -12.59 -25.33 10.82
CA THR A 83 -12.93 -26.22 9.69
C THR A 83 -14.13 -27.08 10.08
N ASP A 84 -14.67 -27.83 9.12
CA ASP A 84 -15.74 -28.81 9.38
C ASP A 84 -15.29 -29.87 10.41
N ARG A 85 -13.98 -30.02 10.65
CA ARG A 85 -13.40 -30.95 11.64
C ARG A 85 -13.16 -30.32 13.01
N GLY A 86 -13.43 -29.03 13.18
CA GLY A 86 -13.23 -28.30 14.43
C GLY A 86 -12.27 -27.11 14.33
N PRO A 87 -11.86 -26.54 15.47
CA PRO A 87 -11.00 -25.37 15.50
C PRO A 87 -9.56 -25.70 15.02
N GLY A 88 -8.93 -24.73 14.39
CA GLY A 88 -7.56 -24.78 13.88
C GLY A 88 -7.47 -24.67 12.37
N SER A 89 -6.35 -24.14 11.88
CA SER A 89 -6.11 -24.02 10.45
C SER A 89 -5.52 -25.31 9.87
N PRO A 90 -6.02 -25.77 8.72
CA PRO A 90 -5.54 -27.01 8.10
C PRO A 90 -4.20 -26.83 7.33
N GLY A 91 -3.60 -25.63 7.38
CA GLY A 91 -2.36 -25.30 6.67
C GLY A 91 -2.56 -24.27 5.55
N THR A 92 -1.53 -24.08 4.71
CA THR A 92 -1.50 -23.09 3.62
C THR A 92 -1.93 -23.62 2.27
N GLY A 93 -2.40 -24.86 2.19
CA GLY A 93 -2.85 -25.48 0.94
C GLY A 93 -4.22 -24.93 0.52
N ILE A 94 -4.31 -24.25 -0.63
CA ILE A 94 -5.57 -23.67 -1.17
C ILE A 94 -6.66 -24.74 -1.25
N GLY A 95 -6.34 -25.90 -1.85
CA GLY A 95 -7.28 -27.03 -1.98
C GLY A 95 -7.78 -27.52 -0.63
N VAL A 96 -6.90 -27.60 0.37
CA VAL A 96 -7.23 -28.04 1.72
C VAL A 96 -8.14 -27.02 2.44
N LEU A 97 -7.84 -25.72 2.33
CA LEU A 97 -8.69 -24.66 2.89
C LEU A 97 -10.11 -24.67 2.29
N ARG A 98 -10.20 -24.89 0.96
CA ARG A 98 -11.50 -24.99 0.29
C ARG A 98 -12.27 -26.24 0.70
N SER A 99 -11.63 -27.42 0.66
CA SER A 99 -12.29 -28.73 0.91
C SER A 99 -12.62 -28.99 2.38
N SER A 100 -11.93 -28.32 3.31
CA SER A 100 -12.21 -28.43 4.75
C SER A 100 -13.29 -27.47 5.27
N GLY A 101 -13.93 -26.70 4.38
CA GLY A 101 -14.87 -25.67 4.78
C GLY A 101 -14.27 -24.59 5.67
N ALA A 102 -12.97 -24.28 5.50
CA ALA A 102 -12.26 -23.35 6.38
C ALA A 102 -12.97 -22.00 6.47
N THR A 103 -13.26 -21.56 7.69
CA THR A 103 -13.77 -20.23 8.03
C THR A 103 -12.77 -19.54 8.96
N GLY A 104 -12.69 -18.23 8.84
CA GLY A 104 -11.82 -17.41 9.67
C GLY A 104 -12.55 -16.18 10.20
N ARG A 105 -12.12 -15.68 11.35
CA ARG A 105 -12.64 -14.46 11.96
C ARG A 105 -11.63 -13.86 12.94
N LEU A 106 -11.88 -12.64 13.40
CA LEU A 106 -11.07 -12.06 14.48
C LEU A 106 -11.15 -12.94 15.74
N ALA A 107 -10.03 -13.06 16.47
CA ALA A 107 -9.97 -13.86 17.71
C ALA A 107 -11.02 -13.44 18.73
N ALA A 108 -11.52 -14.37 19.52
CA ALA A 108 -12.63 -14.14 20.45
C ALA A 108 -12.34 -13.02 21.46
N GLU A 109 -11.11 -12.99 22.00
CA GLU A 109 -10.69 -11.93 22.94
C GLU A 109 -10.62 -10.57 22.25
N LEU A 110 -10.18 -10.51 20.99
CA LEU A 110 -10.15 -9.28 20.22
C LEU A 110 -11.56 -8.77 19.94
N ARG A 111 -12.49 -9.64 19.51
CA ARG A 111 -13.90 -9.26 19.31
C ARG A 111 -14.54 -8.75 20.60
N THR A 112 -14.21 -9.36 21.75
CA THR A 112 -14.67 -8.87 23.05
C THR A 112 -14.12 -7.48 23.37
N ALA A 113 -12.84 -7.22 23.07
CA ALA A 113 -12.25 -5.91 23.25
C ALA A 113 -12.88 -4.85 22.34
N LEU A 114 -13.11 -5.17 21.07
CA LEU A 114 -13.77 -4.28 20.09
C LEU A 114 -15.20 -3.93 20.46
N ARG A 115 -15.96 -4.89 21.03
CA ARG A 115 -17.33 -4.62 21.57
C ARG A 115 -17.31 -3.69 22.78
N ARG A 116 -16.28 -3.78 23.65
CA ARG A 116 -16.12 -2.91 24.82
C ARG A 116 -15.62 -1.52 24.45
N GLU A 117 -14.79 -1.44 23.45
CA GLU A 117 -14.13 -0.20 23.00
C GLU A 117 -14.18 -0.12 21.47
N PRO A 118 -15.28 0.35 20.85
CA PRO A 118 -15.42 0.41 19.38
C PRO A 118 -14.32 1.24 18.71
N ALA A 119 -13.83 2.32 19.34
CA ALA A 119 -12.73 3.14 18.82
C ALA A 119 -11.40 2.38 18.66
N LEU A 120 -11.24 1.21 19.31
CA LEU A 120 -10.07 0.34 19.14
C LEU A 120 -9.92 -0.13 17.69
N LEU A 121 -11.04 -0.41 17.00
CA LEU A 121 -11.04 -0.83 15.59
C LEU A 121 -10.31 0.18 14.70
N GLY A 122 -10.71 1.43 14.75
CA GLY A 122 -10.08 2.49 13.94
C GLY A 122 -8.62 2.73 14.31
N ARG A 123 -8.27 2.63 15.60
CA ARG A 123 -6.86 2.73 16.03
C ARG A 123 -6.01 1.58 15.50
N MET A 124 -6.52 0.34 15.53
CA MET A 124 -5.83 -0.81 14.96
C MET A 124 -5.66 -0.68 13.44
N ALA A 125 -6.71 -0.29 12.73
CA ALA A 125 -6.66 -0.03 11.30
C ALA A 125 -5.61 1.03 10.98
N ARG A 126 -5.55 2.12 11.73
CA ARG A 126 -4.57 3.17 11.54
C ARG A 126 -3.13 2.67 11.76
N VAL A 127 -2.89 1.91 12.81
CA VAL A 127 -1.56 1.31 13.05
C VAL A 127 -1.13 0.43 11.87
N LEU A 128 -2.03 -0.37 11.30
CA LEU A 128 -1.75 -1.19 10.12
C LEU A 128 -1.44 -0.35 8.88
N LEU A 129 -2.27 0.65 8.59
CA LEU A 129 -2.11 1.53 7.44
C LEU A 129 -0.77 2.28 7.54
N ASP A 130 -0.52 2.93 8.66
CA ASP A 130 0.68 3.74 8.88
C ASP A 130 1.98 2.91 8.88
N ALA A 131 1.91 1.65 9.30
CA ALA A 131 3.07 0.76 9.37
C ALA A 131 3.43 0.10 8.03
N HIS A 132 2.47 -0.03 7.09
CA HIS A 132 2.67 -0.88 5.91
C HIS A 132 2.41 -0.19 4.57
N PHE A 133 1.72 0.95 4.56
CA PHE A 133 1.31 1.62 3.33
C PHE A 133 1.59 3.13 3.37
N PRO A 134 1.90 3.76 2.22
CA PRO A 134 2.04 5.20 2.16
C PRO A 134 0.66 5.87 2.34
N PRO A 135 0.62 7.10 2.90
CA PRO A 135 -0.64 7.81 3.15
C PRO A 135 -1.54 7.97 1.92
N SER A 136 -0.95 8.08 0.73
CA SER A 136 -1.67 8.20 -0.55
C SER A 136 -2.58 7.00 -0.87
N LEU A 137 -2.32 5.82 -0.27
CA LEU A 137 -3.10 4.60 -0.47
C LEU A 137 -4.13 4.33 0.63
N HIS A 138 -4.13 5.09 1.75
CA HIS A 138 -4.96 4.75 2.91
C HIS A 138 -6.45 4.78 2.61
N ASP A 139 -6.95 5.82 1.92
CA ASP A 139 -8.37 5.96 1.59
C ASP A 139 -8.81 4.87 0.61
N ASP A 140 -8.02 4.60 -0.43
CA ASP A 140 -8.28 3.53 -1.40
C ASP A 140 -8.32 2.14 -0.72
N LEU A 141 -7.41 1.90 0.23
CA LEU A 141 -7.39 0.65 1.00
C LEU A 141 -8.62 0.51 1.89
N CYS A 142 -9.01 1.59 2.61
CA CYS A 142 -10.21 1.58 3.44
C CYS A 142 -11.45 1.28 2.60
N GLU A 143 -11.60 1.93 1.44
CA GLU A 143 -12.68 1.66 0.49
C GLU A 143 -12.65 0.20 0.01
N ALA A 144 -11.48 -0.28 -0.42
CA ALA A 144 -11.33 -1.64 -0.97
C ALA A 144 -11.64 -2.74 0.05
N VAL A 145 -11.40 -2.54 1.35
CA VAL A 145 -11.71 -3.51 2.41
C VAL A 145 -13.08 -3.24 3.09
N GLY A 146 -13.78 -2.17 2.68
CA GLY A 146 -15.06 -1.76 3.24
C GLY A 146 -14.96 -1.33 4.69
N LEU A 147 -13.94 -0.55 5.02
CA LEU A 147 -13.65 -0.03 6.36
C LEU A 147 -13.93 1.47 6.40
N ASP A 148 -14.84 1.89 7.26
CA ASP A 148 -15.12 3.31 7.55
C ASP A 148 -14.43 3.74 8.85
N LEU A 149 -13.42 4.61 8.71
CA LEU A 149 -12.67 5.12 9.86
C LEU A 149 -13.39 6.25 10.59
N GLU A 150 -14.32 6.96 9.94
CA GLU A 150 -15.11 8.03 10.55
C GLU A 150 -16.18 7.41 11.46
N GLU A 151 -16.88 6.38 10.99
CA GLU A 151 -17.85 5.63 11.78
C GLU A 151 -17.20 4.95 12.99
N ALA A 152 -15.94 4.52 12.87
CA ALA A 152 -15.17 3.94 13.97
C ALA A 152 -14.81 4.94 15.08
N GLY A 153 -15.30 6.20 15.03
CA GLY A 153 -15.10 7.22 16.06
C GLY A 153 -13.66 7.69 16.22
N THR A 154 -12.84 7.49 15.20
CA THR A 154 -11.45 7.90 15.21
C THR A 154 -11.26 9.28 14.60
N GLU A 155 -11.59 10.34 15.33
CA GLU A 155 -10.86 11.61 15.18
C GLU A 155 -9.40 11.36 15.58
N ILE A 156 -8.63 10.81 14.66
CA ILE A 156 -7.22 10.61 14.89
C ILE A 156 -6.56 11.97 14.71
N ALA A 157 -6.29 12.60 15.82
CA ALA A 157 -5.29 13.63 15.87
C ALA A 157 -4.01 13.05 15.25
N ARG A 158 -3.78 13.32 13.96
CA ARG A 158 -2.47 13.10 13.35
C ARG A 158 -1.48 13.76 14.26
N GLY A 159 -0.64 12.97 14.94
CA GLY A 159 0.23 13.51 15.98
C GLY A 159 0.97 14.75 15.45
N ALA A 160 1.07 15.81 16.24
CA ALA A 160 1.65 17.09 15.81
C ALA A 160 3.07 16.91 15.20
N ALA A 161 3.85 15.96 15.72
CA ALA A 161 5.17 15.61 15.23
C ALA A 161 5.14 15.00 13.80
N ARG A 162 4.13 14.18 13.46
CA ARG A 162 3.96 13.62 12.12
C ARG A 162 3.60 14.72 11.12
N ARG A 163 2.62 15.58 11.45
CA ARG A 163 2.24 16.72 10.60
C ARG A 163 3.40 17.68 10.34
N GLN A 164 4.25 17.93 11.34
CA GLN A 164 5.41 18.81 11.19
C GLN A 164 6.49 18.18 10.30
N ARG A 165 6.74 16.88 10.41
CA ARG A 165 7.68 16.15 9.56
C ARG A 165 7.20 16.07 8.11
N ASP A 166 5.94 15.71 7.88
CA ASP A 166 5.34 15.67 6.54
C ASP A 166 5.44 17.03 5.82
N ARG A 167 5.26 18.15 6.57
CA ARG A 167 5.44 19.49 6.02
C ARG A 167 6.90 19.78 5.64
N ARG A 168 7.87 19.42 6.49
CA ARG A 168 9.29 19.63 6.21
C ARG A 168 9.76 18.83 5.00
N MET A 169 9.38 17.57 4.92
CA MET A 169 9.67 16.72 3.77
C MET A 169 9.06 17.31 2.49
N ARG A 170 7.80 17.74 2.56
CA ARG A 170 7.11 18.36 1.43
C ARG A 170 7.83 19.63 0.96
N GLU A 171 8.15 20.53 1.87
CA GLU A 171 8.87 21.77 1.56
C GLU A 171 10.24 21.49 0.90
N LEU A 172 11.01 20.57 1.50
CA LEU A 172 12.31 20.16 1.02
C LEU A 172 12.24 19.63 -0.43
N ILE A 173 11.32 18.72 -0.71
CA ILE A 173 11.21 18.07 -2.02
C ILE A 173 10.64 19.05 -3.06
N LEU A 174 9.57 19.77 -2.75
CA LEU A 174 9.00 20.71 -3.71
C LEU A 174 10.02 21.79 -4.10
N THR A 175 10.79 22.30 -3.14
CA THR A 175 11.84 23.27 -3.40
C THR A 175 12.95 22.67 -4.25
N ALA A 176 13.42 21.45 -3.93
CA ALA A 176 14.48 20.79 -4.70
C ALA A 176 14.10 20.55 -6.17
N TYR A 177 12.81 20.34 -6.47
CA TYR A 177 12.28 20.13 -7.82
C TYR A 177 11.64 21.39 -8.42
N GLU A 178 11.91 22.58 -7.88
CA GLU A 178 11.40 23.87 -8.39
C GLU A 178 9.86 23.87 -8.56
N PHE A 179 9.15 23.16 -7.66
CA PHE A 179 7.69 23.01 -7.70
C PHE A 179 7.17 22.43 -9.02
N GLN A 180 7.88 21.42 -9.55
CA GLN A 180 7.55 20.77 -10.81
C GLN A 180 7.49 19.25 -10.64
N CYS A 181 6.50 18.61 -11.28
CA CYS A 181 6.38 17.14 -11.28
C CYS A 181 7.55 16.50 -12.03
N ALA A 182 8.30 15.64 -11.35
CA ALA A 182 9.47 14.94 -11.89
C ALA A 182 9.15 14.04 -13.11
N PHE A 183 7.90 13.65 -13.33
CA PHE A 183 7.52 12.78 -14.44
C PHE A 183 6.95 13.54 -15.63
N CYS A 184 6.09 14.53 -15.44
CA CYS A 184 5.42 15.22 -16.53
C CYS A 184 5.71 16.72 -16.62
N GLY A 185 6.36 17.30 -15.63
CA GLY A 185 6.63 18.73 -15.62
C GLY A 185 5.47 19.60 -15.18
N TYR A 186 4.36 19.02 -14.65
CA TYR A 186 3.24 19.81 -14.13
C TYR A 186 3.68 20.70 -12.96
N ASP A 187 3.34 21.99 -13.02
CA ASP A 187 3.76 23.06 -12.11
C ASP A 187 2.60 23.94 -11.63
N GLY A 188 1.38 23.40 -11.63
CA GLY A 188 0.16 24.16 -11.36
C GLY A 188 0.15 24.87 -10.00
N ALA A 189 -0.26 26.14 -10.01
CA ALA A 189 -0.42 26.94 -8.80
C ALA A 189 -1.68 27.82 -8.86
N LEU A 190 -2.21 28.12 -7.67
CA LEU A 190 -3.24 29.15 -7.48
C LEU A 190 -2.65 30.28 -6.63
N GLY A 191 -2.35 31.40 -7.26
CA GLY A 191 -1.57 32.47 -6.63
C GLY A 191 -0.17 31.96 -6.25
N ALA A 192 0.22 32.08 -4.98
CA ALA A 192 1.48 31.59 -4.47
C ALA A 192 1.44 30.15 -3.95
N SER A 193 0.30 29.47 -4.03
CA SER A 193 0.12 28.11 -3.50
C SER A 193 0.11 27.08 -4.62
N THR A 194 0.99 26.07 -4.52
CA THR A 194 0.97 24.93 -5.46
C THR A 194 -0.30 24.11 -5.33
N VAL A 195 -0.83 23.65 -6.45
CA VAL A 195 -2.03 22.81 -6.53
C VAL A 195 -1.66 21.48 -7.18
N GLY A 196 -2.01 20.37 -6.51
CA GLY A 196 -1.82 19.02 -7.04
C GLY A 196 -0.36 18.57 -7.12
N LEU A 197 0.58 19.19 -6.37
CA LEU A 197 1.95 18.75 -6.22
C LEU A 197 2.18 18.18 -4.81
N GLU A 198 2.84 17.04 -4.73
CA GLU A 198 3.07 16.26 -3.51
C GLU A 198 4.51 15.74 -3.45
N ALA A 199 5.01 15.54 -2.23
CA ALA A 199 6.30 14.88 -2.01
C ALA A 199 6.08 13.37 -1.84
N ALA A 200 6.60 12.60 -2.78
CA ALA A 200 6.55 11.14 -2.77
C ALA A 200 7.85 10.55 -2.22
N HIS A 201 7.78 9.65 -1.24
CA HIS A 201 8.94 8.85 -0.86
C HIS A 201 9.17 7.75 -1.90
N VAL A 202 10.40 7.61 -2.39
CA VAL A 202 10.77 6.50 -3.28
C VAL A 202 10.85 5.20 -2.49
N ARG A 203 11.62 5.15 -1.42
CA ARG A 203 11.50 4.10 -0.41
C ARG A 203 10.57 4.59 0.69
N TRP A 204 9.48 3.90 0.89
CA TRP A 204 8.44 4.34 1.82
C TRP A 204 8.96 4.51 3.24
N TRP A 205 8.48 5.54 3.92
CA TRP A 205 8.83 5.79 5.31
C TRP A 205 8.49 4.61 6.22
N SER A 206 7.37 3.92 5.98
CA SER A 206 6.98 2.70 6.70
C SER A 206 7.98 1.54 6.54
N HIS A 207 8.94 1.68 5.63
CA HIS A 207 10.01 0.72 5.34
C HIS A 207 11.40 1.36 5.48
N ASP A 208 11.55 2.24 6.46
CA ASP A 208 12.80 2.92 6.81
C ASP A 208 13.36 3.83 5.70
N GLY A 209 12.49 4.38 4.85
CA GLY A 209 12.85 5.42 3.87
C GLY A 209 13.10 6.75 4.59
N PRO A 210 14.27 7.40 4.39
CA PRO A 210 14.58 8.67 5.05
C PRO A 210 13.82 9.85 4.45
N ASP A 211 13.56 10.89 5.27
CA ASP A 211 13.04 12.19 4.83
C ASP A 211 14.19 13.03 4.23
N ALA A 212 14.65 12.67 3.03
CA ALA A 212 15.79 13.26 2.35
C ALA A 212 15.53 13.41 0.84
N VAL A 213 16.24 14.37 0.20
CA VAL A 213 16.06 14.64 -1.24
C VAL A 213 16.38 13.43 -2.09
N ASP A 214 17.41 12.66 -1.74
CA ASP A 214 17.80 11.44 -2.45
C ASP A 214 16.82 10.26 -2.29
N ASN A 215 15.78 10.45 -1.45
CA ASN A 215 14.65 9.51 -1.30
C ASN A 215 13.31 10.13 -1.69
N GLY A 216 13.30 11.27 -2.35
CA GLY A 216 12.08 12.00 -2.66
C GLY A 216 11.91 12.35 -4.13
N LEU A 217 10.66 12.43 -4.56
CA LEU A 217 10.23 12.96 -5.86
C LEU A 217 9.12 13.97 -5.65
N CYS A 218 9.18 15.11 -6.35
CA CYS A 218 8.01 15.96 -6.50
C CYS A 218 7.13 15.37 -7.59
N LEU A 219 5.92 14.97 -7.27
CA LEU A 219 4.98 14.37 -8.22
C LEU A 219 3.63 15.10 -8.17
N CYS A 220 2.93 15.18 -9.30
CA CYS A 220 1.52 15.56 -9.27
C CYS A 220 0.70 14.41 -8.69
N SER A 221 -0.49 14.71 -8.17
CA SER A 221 -1.35 13.75 -7.47
C SER A 221 -1.64 12.49 -8.29
N LEU A 222 -1.79 12.61 -9.63
CA LEU A 222 -1.95 11.45 -10.51
C LEU A 222 -0.70 10.55 -10.49
N HIS A 223 0.48 11.15 -10.72
CA HIS A 223 1.72 10.38 -10.81
C HIS A 223 2.16 9.83 -9.46
N HIS A 224 1.90 10.55 -8.36
CA HIS A 224 2.14 10.03 -7.00
C HIS A 224 1.32 8.77 -6.74
N LYS A 225 0.02 8.81 -7.01
CA LYS A 225 -0.86 7.63 -6.84
C LYS A 225 -0.42 6.46 -7.71
N LEU A 226 -0.06 6.69 -8.98
CA LEU A 226 0.41 5.65 -9.89
C LEU A 226 1.78 5.08 -9.48
N PHE A 227 2.65 5.90 -8.89
CA PHE A 227 3.94 5.50 -8.37
C PHE A 227 3.78 4.59 -7.14
N ASP A 228 2.97 5.00 -6.17
CA ASP A 228 2.71 4.21 -4.97
C ASP A 228 1.94 2.91 -5.25
N LYS A 229 1.11 2.88 -6.30
CA LYS A 229 0.45 1.67 -6.81
C LYS A 229 1.36 0.80 -7.70
N GLY A 230 2.63 1.16 -7.87
CA GLY A 230 3.59 0.38 -8.67
C GLY A 230 3.29 0.32 -10.17
N VAL A 231 2.46 1.22 -10.68
CA VAL A 231 2.24 1.41 -12.14
C VAL A 231 3.42 2.12 -12.76
N LEU A 232 3.96 3.11 -12.04
CA LEU A 232 5.15 3.87 -12.42
C LEU A 232 6.32 3.50 -11.49
N GLY A 233 7.52 3.63 -12.00
CA GLY A 233 8.76 3.43 -11.25
C GLY A 233 9.90 4.27 -11.83
N VAL A 234 11.04 4.25 -11.16
CA VAL A 234 12.29 4.83 -11.65
C VAL A 234 13.31 3.73 -11.83
N GLY A 235 13.76 3.52 -13.06
CA GLY A 235 14.73 2.50 -13.44
C GLY A 235 16.16 3.04 -13.50
N GLU A 236 17.08 2.23 -14.03
CA GLU A 236 18.47 2.62 -14.25
C GLU A 236 18.59 3.88 -15.11
N GLY A 237 19.58 4.70 -14.81
CA GLY A 237 19.78 5.99 -15.48
C GLY A 237 18.61 6.96 -15.27
N HIS A 238 17.88 6.84 -14.17
CA HIS A 238 16.70 7.66 -13.84
C HIS A 238 15.64 7.65 -14.96
N ARG A 239 15.41 6.49 -15.59
CA ARG A 239 14.38 6.31 -16.61
C ARG A 239 13.04 5.97 -15.95
N ILE A 240 11.97 6.61 -16.42
CA ILE A 240 10.61 6.31 -15.97
C ILE A 240 10.22 4.92 -16.50
N LEU A 241 9.85 4.05 -15.58
CA LEU A 241 9.29 2.72 -15.88
C LEU A 241 7.78 2.82 -15.87
N VAL A 242 7.15 2.18 -16.84
CA VAL A 242 5.68 2.01 -16.91
C VAL A 242 5.38 0.52 -16.93
N SER A 243 4.60 0.04 -15.98
CA SER A 243 4.22 -1.37 -15.87
C SER A 243 3.46 -1.87 -17.10
N GLN A 244 3.80 -3.08 -17.57
CA GLN A 244 3.02 -3.76 -18.62
C GLN A 244 1.60 -4.11 -18.14
N ARG A 245 1.38 -4.24 -16.85
CA ARG A 245 0.06 -4.51 -16.26
C ARG A 245 -0.90 -3.32 -16.30
N PHE A 246 -0.38 -2.10 -16.53
CA PHE A 246 -1.25 -0.93 -16.67
C PHE A 246 -2.02 -0.99 -17.99
N VAL A 247 -3.34 -0.84 -17.92
CA VAL A 247 -4.23 -0.78 -19.08
C VAL A 247 -4.90 0.59 -19.12
N GLY A 248 -4.61 1.36 -20.16
CA GLY A 248 -5.23 2.66 -20.42
C GLY A 248 -5.57 2.77 -21.91
N ARG A 249 -6.84 3.01 -22.23
CA ARG A 249 -7.34 3.07 -23.63
C ARG A 249 -7.58 4.48 -24.12
N SER A 250 -7.81 5.43 -23.20
CA SER A 250 -8.07 6.83 -23.54
C SER A 250 -6.81 7.55 -24.00
N GLU A 251 -6.98 8.66 -24.71
CA GLU A 251 -5.88 9.55 -25.10
C GLU A 251 -5.17 10.10 -23.86
N ALA A 252 -5.91 10.47 -22.82
CA ALA A 252 -5.35 10.92 -21.55
C ALA A 252 -4.44 9.85 -20.91
N SER A 253 -4.85 8.57 -20.90
CA SER A 253 -4.00 7.48 -20.40
C SER A 253 -2.74 7.29 -21.24
N ARG A 254 -2.84 7.47 -22.57
CA ARG A 254 -1.68 7.41 -23.45
C ARG A 254 -0.71 8.55 -23.17
N GLN A 255 -1.19 9.78 -23.12
CA GLN A 255 -0.35 10.98 -22.96
C GLN A 255 0.26 11.07 -21.56
N HIS A 256 -0.54 10.84 -20.51
CA HIS A 256 -0.10 11.07 -19.13
C HIS A 256 0.58 9.85 -18.47
N VAL A 257 0.45 8.65 -19.04
CA VAL A 257 1.06 7.46 -18.43
C VAL A 257 1.93 6.70 -19.44
N LEU A 258 1.34 6.20 -20.54
CA LEU A 258 2.08 5.31 -21.45
C LEU A 258 3.24 6.02 -22.16
N ALA A 259 3.08 7.30 -22.52
CA ALA A 259 4.12 8.10 -23.16
C ALA A 259 5.31 8.43 -22.24
N LEU A 260 5.21 8.15 -20.93
CA LEU A 260 6.32 8.35 -20.00
C LEU A 260 7.37 7.25 -20.08
N ALA A 261 7.05 6.08 -20.66
CA ALA A 261 7.94 4.92 -20.71
C ALA A 261 9.31 5.26 -21.31
N GLY A 262 10.36 5.08 -20.53
CA GLY A 262 11.74 5.33 -20.92
C GLY A 262 12.17 6.80 -20.96
N ARG A 263 11.28 7.78 -20.68
CA ARG A 263 11.67 9.17 -20.53
C ARG A 263 12.58 9.33 -19.30
N THR A 264 13.47 10.30 -19.34
CA THR A 264 14.28 10.64 -18.17
C THR A 264 13.44 11.41 -17.16
N VAL A 265 13.55 11.07 -15.89
CA VAL A 265 12.98 11.83 -14.78
C VAL A 265 13.55 13.25 -14.79
N ILE A 266 12.73 14.26 -14.63
CA ILE A 266 13.17 15.63 -14.36
C ILE A 266 13.82 15.62 -12.98
N GLY A 267 15.14 15.80 -12.94
CA GLY A 267 15.92 15.77 -11.70
C GLY A 267 15.69 17.01 -10.82
N PRO A 268 16.19 16.98 -9.59
CA PRO A 268 16.22 18.17 -8.76
C PRO A 268 17.22 19.20 -9.31
N GLN A 269 17.06 20.46 -8.90
CA GLN A 269 17.96 21.53 -9.30
C GLN A 269 19.42 21.26 -8.88
N PRO A 270 20.40 21.87 -9.57
CA PRO A 270 21.82 21.71 -9.26
C PRO A 270 22.14 21.95 -7.78
N GLY A 271 22.99 21.10 -7.22
CA GLY A 271 23.33 21.12 -5.79
C GLY A 271 22.51 20.17 -4.92
N ASN A 272 21.40 19.63 -5.44
CA ASN A 272 20.64 18.58 -4.76
C ASN A 272 20.96 17.19 -5.34
N PRO A 273 21.05 16.14 -4.51
CA PRO A 273 21.30 14.80 -4.99
C PRO A 273 20.08 14.26 -5.76
N PRO A 274 20.27 13.52 -6.87
CA PRO A 274 19.20 12.76 -7.49
C PRO A 274 18.78 11.60 -6.60
N VAL A 275 17.66 10.93 -6.97
CA VAL A 275 17.20 9.73 -6.27
C VAL A 275 18.32 8.69 -6.22
N ALA A 276 18.68 8.25 -5.01
CA ALA A 276 19.72 7.26 -4.81
C ALA A 276 19.30 5.87 -5.27
N ASP A 277 20.26 5.13 -5.86
CA ASP A 277 20.02 3.78 -6.41
C ASP A 277 19.40 2.83 -5.39
N ARG A 278 19.86 2.85 -4.13
CA ARG A 278 19.31 2.01 -3.05
C ARG A 278 17.79 2.19 -2.83
N HIS A 279 17.26 3.40 -3.04
CA HIS A 279 15.84 3.70 -2.87
C HIS A 279 15.05 3.33 -4.12
N ARG A 280 15.60 3.65 -5.29
CA ARG A 280 15.05 3.28 -6.59
C ARG A 280 14.92 1.75 -6.74
N GLU A 281 15.99 1.00 -6.42
CA GLU A 281 15.99 -0.46 -6.46
C GLU A 281 15.00 -1.08 -5.48
N TRP A 282 14.90 -0.50 -4.29
CA TRP A 282 13.88 -0.91 -3.32
C TRP A 282 12.48 -0.76 -3.91
N HIS A 283 12.15 0.41 -4.50
CA HIS A 283 10.84 0.65 -5.08
C HIS A 283 10.53 -0.32 -6.23
N VAL A 284 11.49 -0.53 -7.12
CA VAL A 284 11.32 -1.45 -8.26
C VAL A 284 11.12 -2.89 -7.78
N ARG A 285 11.82 -3.32 -6.75
CA ARG A 285 11.70 -4.67 -6.20
C ARG A 285 10.43 -4.87 -5.40
N GLU A 286 10.04 -3.89 -4.57
CA GLU A 286 9.00 -4.06 -3.54
C GLU A 286 7.63 -3.48 -3.95
N VAL A 287 7.60 -2.52 -4.85
CA VAL A 287 6.37 -1.77 -5.20
C VAL A 287 6.01 -1.95 -6.68
N PHE A 288 6.94 -1.79 -7.61
CA PHE A 288 6.66 -1.82 -9.04
C PHE A 288 6.12 -3.18 -9.50
N HIS A 289 5.04 -3.18 -10.30
CA HIS A 289 4.33 -4.39 -10.69
C HIS A 289 4.73 -4.93 -12.08
N GLY A 290 5.31 -6.13 -12.10
CA GLY A 290 5.61 -6.89 -13.33
C GLY A 290 6.74 -6.28 -14.14
N ASP A 291 6.77 -6.61 -15.45
CA ASP A 291 7.75 -6.08 -16.38
C ASP A 291 7.41 -4.64 -16.79
N PHE A 292 8.43 -3.91 -17.24
CA PHE A 292 8.25 -2.55 -17.75
C PHE A 292 8.09 -2.52 -19.28
N ARG A 293 7.37 -1.51 -19.77
CA ARG A 293 7.20 -1.26 -21.20
C ARG A 293 8.48 -0.69 -21.80
N ARG A 294 8.81 -1.16 -23.01
CA ARG A 294 9.89 -0.55 -23.80
C ARG A 294 9.45 0.79 -24.39
N PRO A 295 10.36 1.79 -24.49
CA PRO A 295 10.07 3.04 -25.16
C PRO A 295 9.57 2.80 -26.59
N GLY A 296 8.48 3.45 -27.01
CA GLY A 296 7.92 3.32 -28.36
C GLY A 296 7.22 2.00 -28.68
N GLY A 297 7.09 1.09 -27.70
CA GLY A 297 6.39 -0.17 -27.90
C GLY A 297 4.88 -0.01 -27.90
N GLN A 298 4.22 -0.35 -29.02
CA GLN A 298 2.77 -0.60 -29.04
C GLN A 298 2.44 -1.71 -28.04
N PRO A 299 1.30 -1.61 -27.32
CA PRO A 299 0.85 -2.73 -26.50
C PRO A 299 0.62 -3.94 -27.40
N ALA A 300 1.11 -5.10 -26.97
CA ALA A 300 0.69 -6.36 -27.57
C ALA A 300 -0.86 -6.40 -27.45
N VAL A 301 -1.53 -6.39 -28.59
CA VAL A 301 -2.96 -6.60 -28.66
C VAL A 301 -3.17 -8.03 -28.22
N ALA A 302 -3.67 -8.24 -27.00
CA ALA A 302 -4.19 -9.55 -26.60
C ALA A 302 -5.48 -9.77 -27.41
N VAL A 303 -5.44 -10.77 -28.28
CA VAL A 303 -6.59 -11.35 -28.99
C VAL A 303 -7.44 -12.13 -27.99
#